data_4d1de9690184c6f1e89a0f3d64d0c4b1
#
_entry.id   4d1de9690184c6f1e89a0f3d64d0c4b1
#
_cell.length_a   1.000
_cell.length_b   1.000
_cell.length_c   1.000
_cell.angle_alpha   90.00
_cell.angle_beta   90.00
_cell.angle_gamma   90.00
#
_symmetry.space_group_name_H-M   'P 1'
#
loop_
_entity.id
_entity.type
_entity.pdbx_description
1 polymer ?
#
loop_
_entity_poly.entity_id
_entity_poly.type
_entity_poly.pdbx_seq_one_letter_code
_entity_poly.pdbx_strand_id
1 'polypeptide(L)'
;MIAMSRSAALVAVSVAGLVLSAPIVHADNVTGTIPVGAGPTEVAIAPDGSRAYVANYFDATVAVIDTATDTVTATVSVGGYPTDVAVGPDGARAYVTNSDDGTVSVIDTAAGTVVATVPVGNGPEGVAVTPDGARAFVSNYDGGTVSVIDTRTAAVTATVPVGRLPSEVAIAPDGARVYVAEQGSDALAVIDAATAAVVGSVPVGDGPFGVAITPDGTRAYVTAWDSDAVSVVGLPVNAVVATVPVGDSPFGTAITPDGARAYVTNYASDTVSVIGTAVNAVVATVTVGDSPSAVAITPDGTRAYVTNYDGDSVSVVAIEP
;
A
#
# COMPACT_ATOMS: atom_id res chain seq x y z
N MET A 1 -51.59 66.53 -41.04
CA MET A 1 -50.46 65.60 -41.11
C MET A 1 -50.14 65.17 -39.71
N ILE A 2 -50.58 63.99 -39.32
CA ILE A 2 -50.51 63.44 -37.97
C ILE A 2 -49.28 62.57 -37.90
N ALA A 3 -48.33 62.91 -37.07
CA ALA A 3 -47.15 62.10 -36.83
C ALA A 3 -47.45 61.11 -35.64
N MET A 4 -47.44 59.81 -35.96
CA MET A 4 -47.52 58.73 -34.95
C MET A 4 -46.16 58.42 -34.38
N SER A 5 -45.99 58.67 -33.11
CA SER A 5 -44.88 58.23 -32.29
C SER A 5 -45.07 56.74 -31.94
N ARG A 6 -44.12 55.86 -32.32
CA ARG A 6 -44.04 54.47 -31.87
C ARG A 6 -43.09 54.40 -30.67
N SER A 7 -43.61 54.16 -29.50
CA SER A 7 -42.81 53.79 -28.29
C SER A 7 -42.42 52.31 -28.41
N ALA A 8 -41.12 52.03 -28.45
CA ALA A 8 -40.59 50.68 -28.31
C ALA A 8 -40.37 50.38 -26.84
N ALA A 9 -41.09 49.41 -26.31
CA ALA A 9 -40.87 48.88 -24.95
C ALA A 9 -39.69 47.90 -24.99
N LEU A 10 -38.66 48.26 -24.24
CA LEU A 10 -37.48 47.42 -24.01
C LEU A 10 -37.84 46.42 -22.91
N VAL A 11 -37.96 45.10 -23.26
CA VAL A 11 -38.09 44.04 -22.31
C VAL A 11 -36.70 43.63 -21.82
N ALA A 12 -36.35 43.99 -20.59
CA ALA A 12 -35.15 43.54 -19.93
C ALA A 12 -35.34 42.06 -19.47
N VAL A 13 -34.69 41.11 -20.14
CA VAL A 13 -34.60 39.75 -19.65
C VAL A 13 -33.43 39.68 -18.64
N SER A 14 -33.77 39.58 -17.37
CA SER A 14 -32.78 39.27 -16.33
C SER A 14 -32.41 37.79 -16.40
N VAL A 15 -31.20 37.47 -16.88
CA VAL A 15 -30.58 36.15 -16.71
C VAL A 15 -30.12 36.04 -15.27
N ALA A 16 -30.85 35.33 -14.45
CA ALA A 16 -30.38 34.90 -13.15
C ALA A 16 -29.21 33.92 -13.36
N GLY A 17 -27.98 34.39 -13.17
CA GLY A 17 -26.79 33.55 -13.20
C GLY A 17 -26.87 32.53 -12.05
N LEU A 18 -27.05 31.26 -12.40
CA LEU A 18 -26.84 30.15 -11.48
C LEU A 18 -25.34 30.10 -11.16
N VAL A 19 -24.95 30.64 -10.02
CA VAL A 19 -23.61 30.42 -9.48
C VAL A 19 -23.59 28.96 -8.98
N LEU A 20 -23.15 28.05 -9.85
CA LEU A 20 -22.71 26.74 -9.42
C LEU A 20 -21.46 26.96 -8.57
N SER A 21 -21.62 26.96 -7.26
CA SER A 21 -20.47 26.77 -6.37
C SER A 21 -19.85 25.42 -6.73
N ALA A 22 -18.64 25.44 -7.31
CA ALA A 22 -17.85 24.24 -7.41
C ALA A 22 -17.78 23.63 -5.98
N PRO A 23 -17.94 22.31 -5.84
CA PRO A 23 -17.72 21.67 -4.56
C PRO A 23 -16.31 22.07 -4.11
N ILE A 24 -16.17 22.51 -2.87
CA ILE A 24 -14.88 22.70 -2.24
C ILE A 24 -14.33 21.27 -2.14
N VAL A 25 -13.47 20.89 -3.07
CA VAL A 25 -12.71 19.64 -2.97
C VAL A 25 -11.70 19.92 -1.85
N HIS A 26 -11.95 19.41 -0.67
CA HIS A 26 -10.95 19.36 0.37
C HIS A 26 -9.85 18.42 -0.15
N ALA A 27 -8.64 18.92 -0.22
CA ALA A 27 -7.51 18.12 -0.64
C ALA A 27 -7.00 17.32 0.56
N ASP A 28 -6.66 16.06 0.33
CA ASP A 28 -5.96 15.25 1.32
C ASP A 28 -4.73 16.02 1.83
N ASN A 29 -4.49 16.02 3.14
CA ASN A 29 -3.43 16.81 3.76
C ASN A 29 -2.82 16.10 4.97
N VAL A 30 -1.54 16.39 5.23
CA VAL A 30 -0.85 15.91 6.43
C VAL A 30 -1.41 16.64 7.66
N THR A 31 -1.89 15.88 8.62
CA THR A 31 -2.45 16.40 9.89
C THR A 31 -1.50 16.23 11.07
N GLY A 32 -0.51 15.36 10.95
CA GLY A 32 0.47 15.08 11.99
C GLY A 32 1.68 14.32 11.46
N THR A 33 2.77 14.35 12.24
CA THR A 33 3.97 13.56 12.02
C THR A 33 4.34 12.88 13.32
N ILE A 34 4.54 11.56 13.30
CA ILE A 34 4.83 10.72 14.46
C ILE A 34 6.28 10.28 14.37
N PRO A 35 7.17 10.68 15.28
CA PRO A 35 8.52 10.10 15.34
C PRO A 35 8.45 8.60 15.67
N VAL A 36 9.22 7.79 14.94
CA VAL A 36 9.35 6.34 15.15
C VAL A 36 10.82 5.95 15.26
N GLY A 37 11.18 4.70 15.02
CA GLY A 37 12.59 4.29 14.96
C GLY A 37 13.26 4.66 13.64
N ALA A 38 14.55 4.34 13.52
CA ALA A 38 15.37 4.71 12.36
C ALA A 38 15.06 3.87 11.12
N GLY A 39 14.84 4.58 9.99
CA GLY A 39 14.54 3.99 8.70
C GLY A 39 13.23 3.22 8.66
N PRO A 40 12.07 3.83 8.92
CA PRO A 40 10.79 3.14 8.81
C PRO A 40 10.51 2.73 7.37
N THR A 41 10.37 1.42 7.12
CA THR A 41 10.18 0.82 5.79
C THR A 41 8.72 0.61 5.46
N GLU A 42 7.99 -0.07 6.36
CA GLU A 42 6.61 -0.50 6.09
C GLU A 42 5.70 -0.14 7.27
N VAL A 43 4.40 0.01 6.98
CA VAL A 43 3.35 0.25 7.97
C VAL A 43 2.12 -0.61 7.69
N ALA A 44 1.63 -1.33 8.70
CA ALA A 44 0.38 -2.08 8.62
C ALA A 44 -0.61 -1.61 9.68
N ILE A 45 -1.87 -1.43 9.27
CA ILE A 45 -2.96 -1.09 10.20
C ILE A 45 -3.65 -2.37 10.68
N ALA A 46 -3.90 -2.46 12.00
CA ALA A 46 -4.71 -3.54 12.54
C ALA A 46 -6.13 -3.54 11.92
N PRO A 47 -6.77 -4.72 11.74
CA PRO A 47 -8.09 -4.81 11.11
C PRO A 47 -9.19 -4.01 11.81
N ASP A 48 -9.06 -3.75 13.11
CA ASP A 48 -9.98 -2.92 13.90
C ASP A 48 -9.66 -1.41 13.80
N GLY A 49 -8.59 -1.05 13.09
CA GLY A 49 -8.12 0.32 12.92
C GLY A 49 -7.46 0.95 14.16
N SER A 50 -7.34 0.22 15.28
CA SER A 50 -6.89 0.80 16.55
C SER A 50 -5.38 1.02 16.65
N ARG A 51 -4.58 0.31 15.85
CA ARG A 51 -3.12 0.34 15.90
C ARG A 51 -2.50 0.32 14.52
N ALA A 52 -1.35 0.98 14.38
CA ALA A 52 -0.44 0.82 13.27
C ALA A 52 0.88 0.20 13.75
N TYR A 53 1.44 -0.68 12.95
CA TYR A 53 2.72 -1.35 13.18
C TYR A 53 3.72 -0.87 12.14
N VAL A 54 4.86 -0.35 12.57
CA VAL A 54 5.87 0.25 11.68
C VAL A 54 7.19 -0.49 11.84
N ALA A 55 7.70 -1.09 10.77
CA ALA A 55 9.00 -1.73 10.75
C ALA A 55 10.10 -0.67 10.66
N ASN A 56 11.04 -0.68 11.64
CA ASN A 56 12.17 0.25 11.69
C ASN A 56 13.45 -0.50 11.34
N TYR A 57 13.91 -0.33 10.12
CA TYR A 57 14.95 -1.13 9.48
C TYR A 57 16.27 -1.13 10.24
N PHE A 58 16.77 0.07 10.61
CA PHE A 58 18.08 0.17 11.27
C PHE A 58 18.04 -0.16 12.77
N ASP A 59 16.88 -0.07 13.42
CA ASP A 59 16.72 -0.33 14.84
C ASP A 59 16.38 -1.78 15.17
N ALA A 60 16.10 -2.61 14.17
CA ALA A 60 15.61 -3.99 14.34
C ALA A 60 14.39 -4.04 15.28
N THR A 61 13.44 -3.15 15.08
CA THR A 61 12.23 -3.02 15.91
C THR A 61 10.97 -2.81 15.06
N VAL A 62 9.82 -3.04 15.69
CA VAL A 62 8.51 -2.60 15.23
C VAL A 62 7.96 -1.60 16.23
N ALA A 63 7.67 -0.37 15.79
CA ALA A 63 6.93 0.60 16.59
C ALA A 63 5.43 0.32 16.49
N VAL A 64 4.72 0.42 17.63
CA VAL A 64 3.26 0.27 17.70
C VAL A 64 2.65 1.63 18.01
N ILE A 65 1.89 2.15 17.07
CA ILE A 65 1.20 3.44 17.16
C ILE A 65 -0.26 3.19 17.54
N ASP A 66 -0.76 3.93 18.52
CA ASP A 66 -2.18 4.06 18.81
C ASP A 66 -2.77 5.08 17.82
N THR A 67 -3.71 4.65 16.98
CA THR A 67 -4.26 5.50 15.91
C THR A 67 -5.28 6.53 16.41
N ALA A 68 -5.80 6.40 17.63
CA ALA A 68 -6.70 7.39 18.20
C ALA A 68 -5.95 8.60 18.76
N THR A 69 -4.69 8.40 19.18
CA THR A 69 -3.84 9.45 19.76
C THR A 69 -2.67 9.85 18.89
N ASP A 70 -2.39 9.09 17.82
CA ASP A 70 -1.25 9.24 16.93
C ASP A 70 0.10 9.27 17.70
N THR A 71 0.25 8.32 18.63
CA THR A 71 1.46 8.20 19.47
C THR A 71 2.00 6.77 19.48
N VAL A 72 3.34 6.64 19.52
CA VAL A 72 3.99 5.34 19.76
C VAL A 72 3.73 4.90 21.20
N THR A 73 3.10 3.74 21.37
CA THR A 73 2.75 3.17 22.69
C THR A 73 3.63 2.01 23.11
N ALA A 74 4.31 1.37 22.15
CA ALA A 74 5.24 0.28 22.39
C ALA A 74 6.26 0.18 21.25
N THR A 75 7.38 -0.48 21.55
CA THR A 75 8.39 -0.89 20.58
C THR A 75 8.72 -2.36 20.83
N VAL A 76 8.66 -3.19 19.80
CA VAL A 76 8.90 -4.63 19.84
C VAL A 76 10.21 -4.94 19.12
N SER A 77 11.19 -5.54 19.80
CA SER A 77 12.42 -6.01 19.14
C SER A 77 12.12 -7.24 18.26
N VAL A 78 12.64 -7.23 17.03
CA VAL A 78 12.51 -8.29 16.02
C VAL A 78 13.89 -8.70 15.50
N GLY A 79 13.97 -9.38 14.36
CA GLY A 79 15.25 -9.70 13.72
C GLY A 79 15.88 -8.52 12.98
N GLY A 80 17.08 -8.75 12.41
CA GLY A 80 17.86 -7.73 11.75
C GLY A 80 17.23 -7.25 10.44
N TYR A 81 17.23 -5.93 10.23
CA TYR A 81 16.73 -5.25 9.05
C TYR A 81 15.28 -5.65 8.70
N PRO A 82 14.29 -5.32 9.56
CA PRO A 82 12.90 -5.59 9.24
C PRO A 82 12.47 -4.73 8.05
N THR A 83 11.89 -5.39 7.01
CA THR A 83 11.49 -4.74 5.75
C THR A 83 9.99 -4.57 5.65
N ASP A 84 9.20 -5.56 6.05
CA ASP A 84 7.74 -5.53 5.93
C ASP A 84 7.05 -6.05 7.19
N VAL A 85 5.80 -5.61 7.38
CA VAL A 85 4.92 -6.06 8.46
C VAL A 85 3.49 -6.25 7.95
N ALA A 86 2.91 -7.44 8.18
CA ALA A 86 1.51 -7.72 7.91
C ALA A 86 0.78 -8.15 9.17
N VAL A 87 -0.42 -7.60 9.41
CA VAL A 87 -1.28 -8.02 10.50
C VAL A 87 -2.27 -9.07 10.01
N GLY A 88 -2.41 -10.16 10.76
CA GLY A 88 -3.40 -11.20 10.46
C GLY A 88 -4.84 -10.67 10.51
N PRO A 89 -5.78 -11.28 9.77
CA PRO A 89 -7.16 -10.77 9.64
C PRO A 89 -7.96 -10.77 10.95
N ASP A 90 -7.54 -11.56 11.95
CA ASP A 90 -8.11 -11.55 13.30
C ASP A 90 -7.47 -10.50 14.23
N GLY A 91 -6.43 -9.80 13.75
CA GLY A 91 -5.68 -8.83 14.53
C GLY A 91 -4.81 -9.43 15.63
N ALA A 92 -4.77 -10.76 15.80
CA ALA A 92 -4.09 -11.40 16.94
C ALA A 92 -2.56 -11.52 16.73
N ARG A 93 -2.10 -11.52 15.49
CA ARG A 93 -0.67 -11.67 15.17
C ARG A 93 -0.24 -10.68 14.09
N ALA A 94 1.01 -10.21 14.20
CA ALA A 94 1.71 -9.51 13.13
C ALA A 94 2.94 -10.34 12.72
N TYR A 95 3.24 -10.31 11.42
CA TYR A 95 4.33 -11.03 10.79
C TYR A 95 5.30 -10.01 10.23
N VAL A 96 6.58 -10.12 10.58
CA VAL A 96 7.61 -9.14 10.23
C VAL A 96 8.74 -9.86 9.54
N THR A 97 9.06 -9.47 8.31
CA THR A 97 10.21 -9.99 7.57
C THR A 97 11.50 -9.37 8.11
N ASN A 98 12.52 -10.19 8.36
CA ASN A 98 13.83 -9.78 8.85
C ASN A 98 14.85 -10.14 7.76
N SER A 99 15.22 -9.16 6.93
CA SER A 99 15.95 -9.38 5.68
C SER A 99 17.34 -9.95 5.92
N ASP A 100 18.08 -9.44 6.91
CA ASP A 100 19.44 -9.90 7.22
C ASP A 100 19.46 -11.30 7.84
N ASP A 101 18.45 -11.64 8.65
CA ASP A 101 18.38 -12.91 9.36
C ASP A 101 17.78 -14.06 8.54
N GLY A 102 17.13 -13.77 7.41
CA GLY A 102 16.40 -14.78 6.62
C GLY A 102 15.23 -15.37 7.39
N THR A 103 14.54 -14.57 8.20
CA THR A 103 13.46 -15.03 9.09
C THR A 103 12.22 -14.15 9.02
N VAL A 104 11.11 -14.66 9.55
CA VAL A 104 9.90 -13.89 9.90
C VAL A 104 9.69 -13.95 11.40
N SER A 105 9.62 -12.78 12.04
CA SER A 105 9.18 -12.66 13.44
C SER A 105 7.66 -12.65 13.50
N VAL A 106 7.07 -13.50 14.36
CA VAL A 106 5.63 -13.52 14.64
C VAL A 106 5.37 -12.86 15.99
N ILE A 107 4.70 -11.72 15.98
CA ILE A 107 4.36 -10.92 17.16
C ILE A 107 2.94 -11.28 17.61
N ASP A 108 2.76 -11.57 18.89
CA ASP A 108 1.46 -11.54 19.55
C ASP A 108 1.10 -10.08 19.82
N THR A 109 0.04 -9.59 19.18
CA THR A 109 -0.33 -8.17 19.19
C THR A 109 -0.89 -7.70 20.53
N ALA A 110 -1.48 -8.61 21.32
CA ALA A 110 -2.00 -8.31 22.64
C ALA A 110 -0.88 -8.26 23.68
N ALA A 111 0.09 -9.18 23.60
CA ALA A 111 1.25 -9.23 24.50
C ALA A 111 2.35 -8.23 24.11
N GLY A 112 2.40 -7.79 22.83
CA GLY A 112 3.47 -6.95 22.30
C GLY A 112 4.84 -7.64 22.32
N THR A 113 4.88 -8.95 22.02
CA THR A 113 6.11 -9.74 22.09
C THR A 113 6.20 -10.72 20.92
N VAL A 114 7.45 -11.03 20.48
CA VAL A 114 7.70 -12.10 19.51
C VAL A 114 7.43 -13.45 20.16
N VAL A 115 6.55 -14.25 19.56
CA VAL A 115 6.17 -15.60 20.03
C VAL A 115 6.73 -16.72 19.17
N ALA A 116 7.20 -16.41 17.98
CA ALA A 116 7.91 -17.34 17.09
C ALA A 116 8.83 -16.59 16.14
N THR A 117 9.91 -17.26 15.70
CA THR A 117 10.78 -16.83 14.61
C THR A 117 10.84 -17.97 13.61
N VAL A 118 10.42 -17.70 12.36
CA VAL A 118 10.26 -18.70 11.30
C VAL A 118 11.37 -18.51 10.27
N PRO A 119 12.30 -19.46 10.10
CA PRO A 119 13.27 -19.41 9.02
C PRO A 119 12.56 -19.48 7.64
N VAL A 120 12.95 -18.60 6.72
CA VAL A 120 12.44 -18.54 5.34
C VAL A 120 13.60 -18.56 4.33
N GLY A 121 13.46 -17.94 3.16
CA GLY A 121 14.56 -17.81 2.20
C GLY A 121 15.48 -16.62 2.49
N ASN A 122 16.44 -16.38 1.59
CA ASN A 122 17.41 -15.30 1.72
C ASN A 122 16.78 -13.94 1.37
N GLY A 123 17.03 -12.93 2.20
CA GLY A 123 16.54 -11.58 2.00
C GLY A 123 15.01 -11.51 1.96
N PRO A 124 14.27 -11.96 3.00
CA PRO A 124 12.82 -11.80 2.98
C PRO A 124 12.47 -10.31 2.95
N GLU A 125 11.56 -9.94 2.03
CA GLU A 125 11.16 -8.57 1.74
C GLU A 125 9.69 -8.36 2.09
N GLY A 126 8.76 -8.80 1.26
CA GLY A 126 7.33 -8.62 1.47
C GLY A 126 6.66 -9.79 2.20
N VAL A 127 5.60 -9.53 2.96
CA VAL A 127 4.76 -10.54 3.61
C VAL A 127 3.28 -10.22 3.52
N ALA A 128 2.46 -11.16 3.12
CA ALA A 128 1.00 -11.05 3.13
C ALA A 128 0.34 -12.27 3.78
N VAL A 129 -0.74 -12.04 4.54
CA VAL A 129 -1.52 -13.09 5.20
C VAL A 129 -2.82 -13.31 4.43
N THR A 130 -3.18 -14.56 4.20
CA THR A 130 -4.45 -14.90 3.51
C THR A 130 -5.67 -14.40 4.28
N PRO A 131 -6.79 -14.05 3.61
CA PRO A 131 -7.99 -13.53 4.27
C PRO A 131 -8.60 -14.49 5.29
N ASP A 132 -8.36 -15.80 5.17
CA ASP A 132 -8.76 -16.82 6.16
C ASP A 132 -7.77 -16.93 7.34
N GLY A 133 -6.65 -16.19 7.29
CA GLY A 133 -5.60 -16.20 8.31
C GLY A 133 -4.78 -17.48 8.34
N ALA A 134 -5.00 -18.44 7.42
CA ALA A 134 -4.38 -19.76 7.50
C ALA A 134 -2.93 -19.81 7.02
N ARG A 135 -2.54 -18.91 6.12
CA ARG A 135 -1.20 -18.88 5.53
C ARG A 135 -0.65 -17.47 5.42
N ALA A 136 0.69 -17.36 5.49
CA ALA A 136 1.42 -16.15 5.08
C ALA A 136 2.34 -16.51 3.91
N PHE A 137 2.43 -15.60 2.95
CA PHE A 137 3.33 -15.67 1.79
C PHE A 137 4.41 -14.62 1.96
N VAL A 138 5.66 -15.04 1.83
CA VAL A 138 6.84 -14.20 2.08
C VAL A 138 7.74 -14.25 0.85
N SER A 139 7.97 -13.12 0.22
CA SER A 139 8.94 -13.01 -0.86
C SER A 139 10.35 -13.05 -0.29
N ASN A 140 11.25 -13.79 -0.92
CA ASN A 140 12.65 -13.87 -0.57
C ASN A 140 13.44 -13.22 -1.71
N TYR A 141 13.76 -11.95 -1.56
CA TYR A 141 14.31 -11.06 -2.58
C TYR A 141 15.60 -11.63 -3.21
N ASP A 142 16.58 -11.96 -2.37
CA ASP A 142 17.85 -12.53 -2.82
C ASP A 142 17.71 -14.00 -3.26
N GLY A 143 16.71 -14.70 -2.72
CA GLY A 143 16.44 -16.10 -2.99
C GLY A 143 15.69 -16.38 -4.29
N GLY A 144 15.01 -15.39 -4.89
CA GLY A 144 14.15 -15.59 -6.07
C GLY A 144 13.00 -16.58 -5.81
N THR A 145 12.47 -16.59 -4.59
CA THR A 145 11.43 -17.52 -4.16
C THR A 145 10.37 -16.85 -3.30
N VAL A 146 9.24 -17.54 -3.10
CA VAL A 146 8.23 -17.19 -2.10
C VAL A 146 8.10 -18.34 -1.11
N SER A 147 8.27 -18.08 0.19
CA SER A 147 8.00 -19.04 1.26
C SER A 147 6.53 -18.96 1.67
N VAL A 148 5.90 -20.14 1.85
CA VAL A 148 4.51 -20.27 2.35
C VAL A 148 4.54 -20.78 3.77
N ILE A 149 4.08 -19.99 4.71
CA ILE A 149 4.03 -20.29 6.15
C ILE A 149 2.62 -20.74 6.52
N ASP A 150 2.47 -21.89 7.20
CA ASP A 150 1.25 -22.22 7.96
C ASP A 150 1.25 -21.40 9.26
N THR A 151 0.29 -20.51 9.41
CA THR A 151 0.23 -19.54 10.53
C THR A 151 -0.05 -20.18 11.88
N ARG A 152 -0.72 -21.33 11.89
CA ARG A 152 -1.06 -22.08 13.10
C ARG A 152 0.16 -22.79 13.69
N THR A 153 1.04 -23.32 12.82
CA THR A 153 2.23 -24.06 13.25
C THR A 153 3.49 -23.21 13.23
N ALA A 154 3.44 -22.01 12.65
CA ALA A 154 4.57 -21.13 12.42
C ALA A 154 5.72 -21.86 11.68
N ALA A 155 5.40 -22.56 10.61
CA ALA A 155 6.36 -23.36 9.85
C ALA A 155 6.16 -23.16 8.33
N VAL A 156 7.29 -23.14 7.58
CA VAL A 156 7.26 -23.13 6.11
C VAL A 156 6.76 -24.47 5.60
N THR A 157 5.73 -24.45 4.77
CA THR A 157 5.10 -25.65 4.17
C THR A 157 5.44 -25.82 2.69
N ALA A 158 5.83 -24.74 2.01
CA ALA A 158 6.26 -24.73 0.63
C ALA A 158 7.24 -23.58 0.35
N THR A 159 8.10 -23.77 -0.64
CA THR A 159 8.93 -22.71 -1.23
C THR A 159 8.68 -22.72 -2.74
N VAL A 160 8.22 -21.60 -3.28
CA VAL A 160 7.79 -21.44 -4.67
C VAL A 160 8.85 -20.65 -5.42
N PRO A 161 9.54 -21.23 -6.42
CA PRO A 161 10.41 -20.45 -7.29
C PRO A 161 9.60 -19.42 -8.09
N VAL A 162 10.08 -18.18 -8.13
CA VAL A 162 9.50 -17.06 -8.88
C VAL A 162 10.59 -16.35 -9.69
N GLY A 163 10.30 -15.17 -10.23
CA GLY A 163 11.30 -14.39 -10.95
C GLY A 163 12.37 -13.79 -10.03
N ARG A 164 13.17 -12.89 -10.60
CA ARG A 164 14.32 -12.30 -9.91
C ARG A 164 13.87 -11.15 -9.00
N LEU A 165 14.50 -11.07 -7.83
CA LEU A 165 14.30 -9.99 -6.86
C LEU A 165 12.81 -9.76 -6.55
N PRO A 166 12.09 -10.80 -6.07
CA PRO A 166 10.68 -10.63 -5.69
C PRO A 166 10.60 -9.69 -4.47
N SER A 167 9.80 -8.63 -4.58
CA SER A 167 9.61 -7.59 -3.57
C SER A 167 8.27 -7.75 -2.86
N GLU A 168 7.33 -6.87 -3.06
CA GLU A 168 6.04 -6.86 -2.36
C GLU A 168 5.13 -8.02 -2.78
N VAL A 169 4.29 -8.46 -1.82
CA VAL A 169 3.32 -9.56 -1.99
C VAL A 169 1.92 -9.06 -1.66
N ALA A 170 0.97 -9.27 -2.57
CA ALA A 170 -0.44 -9.00 -2.31
C ALA A 170 -1.31 -10.24 -2.57
N ILE A 171 -2.36 -10.42 -1.77
CA ILE A 171 -3.31 -11.53 -1.90
C ILE A 171 -4.66 -11.00 -2.37
N ALA A 172 -5.25 -11.64 -3.36
CA ALA A 172 -6.59 -11.31 -3.80
C ALA A 172 -7.61 -11.41 -2.66
N PRO A 173 -8.64 -10.57 -2.60
CA PRO A 173 -9.63 -10.57 -1.52
C PRO A 173 -10.36 -11.92 -1.31
N ASP A 174 -10.46 -12.73 -2.37
CA ASP A 174 -11.01 -14.08 -2.31
C ASP A 174 -10.03 -15.15 -1.77
N GLY A 175 -8.76 -14.75 -1.54
CA GLY A 175 -7.69 -15.64 -1.08
C GLY A 175 -7.19 -16.65 -2.14
N ALA A 176 -7.69 -16.59 -3.38
CA ALA A 176 -7.37 -17.61 -4.39
C ALA A 176 -6.04 -17.38 -5.10
N ARG A 177 -5.59 -16.12 -5.20
CA ARG A 177 -4.36 -15.74 -5.93
C ARG A 177 -3.47 -14.87 -5.07
N VAL A 178 -2.17 -15.07 -5.23
CA VAL A 178 -1.10 -14.24 -4.66
C VAL A 178 -0.36 -13.60 -5.83
N TYR A 179 -0.10 -12.32 -5.71
CA TYR A 179 0.61 -11.52 -6.69
C TYR A 179 1.92 -11.04 -6.08
N VAL A 180 3.01 -11.19 -6.81
CA VAL A 180 4.36 -10.87 -6.33
C VAL A 180 5.03 -9.97 -7.36
N ALA A 181 5.43 -8.79 -6.96
CA ALA A 181 6.22 -7.92 -7.82
C ALA A 181 7.64 -8.49 -7.93
N GLU A 182 8.15 -8.62 -9.15
CA GLU A 182 9.46 -9.19 -9.46
C GLU A 182 10.36 -8.10 -10.04
N GLN A 183 11.02 -7.34 -9.15
CA GLN A 183 11.79 -6.15 -9.51
C GLN A 183 12.82 -6.42 -10.60
N GLY A 184 13.55 -7.54 -10.51
CA GLY A 184 14.59 -7.89 -11.45
C GLY A 184 14.10 -8.59 -12.72
N SER A 185 12.77 -8.80 -12.87
CA SER A 185 12.13 -9.45 -14.02
C SER A 185 11.13 -8.55 -14.72
N ASP A 186 10.89 -7.34 -14.24
CA ASP A 186 9.89 -6.38 -14.75
C ASP A 186 8.51 -7.01 -14.93
N ALA A 187 8.09 -7.81 -13.95
CA ALA A 187 6.89 -8.62 -14.02
C ALA A 187 6.14 -8.71 -12.70
N LEU A 188 4.87 -9.07 -12.79
CA LEU A 188 4.03 -9.45 -11.66
C LEU A 188 3.76 -10.96 -11.76
N ALA A 189 4.33 -11.76 -10.87
CA ALA A 189 4.03 -13.19 -10.80
C ALA A 189 2.65 -13.44 -10.20
N VAL A 190 1.98 -14.47 -10.69
CA VAL A 190 0.67 -14.91 -10.20
C VAL A 190 0.80 -16.34 -9.67
N ILE A 191 0.55 -16.51 -8.38
CA ILE A 191 0.62 -17.81 -7.68
C ILE A 191 -0.80 -18.23 -7.32
N ASP A 192 -1.12 -19.50 -7.57
CA ASP A 192 -2.32 -20.12 -7.01
C ASP A 192 -2.09 -20.41 -5.53
N ALA A 193 -2.86 -19.76 -4.67
CA ALA A 193 -2.66 -19.84 -3.24
C ALA A 193 -2.90 -21.24 -2.67
N ALA A 194 -3.79 -22.04 -3.25
CA ALA A 194 -4.12 -23.38 -2.76
C ALA A 194 -3.01 -24.40 -3.06
N THR A 195 -2.45 -24.32 -4.27
CA THR A 195 -1.44 -25.29 -4.76
C THR A 195 -0.01 -24.81 -4.56
N ALA A 196 0.19 -23.54 -4.19
CA ALA A 196 1.49 -22.88 -4.10
C ALA A 196 2.29 -23.03 -5.42
N ALA A 197 1.64 -22.82 -6.56
CA ALA A 197 2.24 -22.93 -7.88
C ALA A 197 2.11 -21.61 -8.65
N VAL A 198 3.16 -21.20 -9.37
CA VAL A 198 3.08 -20.08 -10.32
C VAL A 198 2.18 -20.48 -11.47
N VAL A 199 1.13 -19.69 -11.72
CA VAL A 199 0.12 -19.95 -12.77
C VAL A 199 0.12 -18.87 -13.86
N GLY A 200 0.91 -17.80 -13.70
CA GLY A 200 1.03 -16.73 -14.67
C GLY A 200 2.12 -15.75 -14.30
N SER A 201 2.47 -14.90 -15.26
CA SER A 201 3.33 -13.73 -15.10
C SER A 201 2.83 -12.66 -16.05
N VAL A 202 2.78 -11.41 -15.57
CA VAL A 202 2.30 -10.24 -16.30
C VAL A 202 3.45 -9.25 -16.42
N PRO A 203 3.94 -8.94 -17.62
CA PRO A 203 4.90 -7.86 -17.80
C PRO A 203 4.30 -6.52 -17.34
N VAL A 204 5.08 -5.75 -16.57
CA VAL A 204 4.70 -4.44 -16.02
C VAL A 204 5.79 -3.40 -16.33
N GLY A 205 5.77 -2.24 -15.71
CA GLY A 205 6.86 -1.25 -15.84
C GLY A 205 8.15 -1.71 -15.18
N ASP A 206 9.26 -1.03 -15.51
CA ASP A 206 10.60 -1.41 -15.07
C ASP A 206 10.77 -1.21 -13.54
N GLY A 207 11.40 -2.18 -12.91
CA GLY A 207 11.66 -2.17 -11.47
C GLY A 207 10.38 -2.19 -10.61
N PRO A 208 9.43 -3.12 -10.80
CA PRO A 208 8.21 -3.17 -9.99
C PRO A 208 8.55 -3.47 -8.52
N PHE A 209 7.91 -2.72 -7.59
CA PHE A 209 8.16 -2.89 -6.15
C PHE A 209 6.86 -3.14 -5.38
N GLY A 210 6.03 -2.12 -5.18
CA GLY A 210 4.78 -2.21 -4.44
C GLY A 210 3.63 -2.80 -5.26
N VAL A 211 2.74 -3.54 -4.61
CA VAL A 211 1.53 -4.08 -5.24
C VAL A 211 0.32 -4.01 -4.30
N ALA A 212 -0.77 -3.39 -4.75
CA ALA A 212 -2.03 -3.36 -4.03
C ALA A 212 -3.20 -3.79 -4.93
N ILE A 213 -4.14 -4.55 -4.35
CA ILE A 213 -5.30 -5.08 -5.09
C ILE A 213 -6.55 -4.35 -4.66
N THR A 214 -7.40 -3.98 -5.63
CA THR A 214 -8.70 -3.36 -5.34
C THR A 214 -9.60 -4.28 -4.51
N PRO A 215 -10.43 -3.74 -3.60
CA PRO A 215 -11.30 -4.55 -2.74
C PRO A 215 -12.27 -5.46 -3.50
N ASP A 216 -12.62 -5.11 -4.74
CA ASP A 216 -13.43 -5.93 -5.65
C ASP A 216 -12.64 -7.05 -6.36
N GLY A 217 -11.31 -7.11 -6.15
CA GLY A 217 -10.43 -8.11 -6.75
C GLY A 217 -10.26 -7.98 -8.25
N THR A 218 -10.63 -6.84 -8.87
CA THR A 218 -10.61 -6.72 -10.34
C THR A 218 -9.32 -6.13 -10.88
N ARG A 219 -8.54 -5.38 -10.08
CA ARG A 219 -7.32 -4.71 -10.50
C ARG A 219 -6.21 -4.81 -9.45
N ALA A 220 -4.97 -4.82 -9.93
CA ALA A 220 -3.79 -4.54 -9.11
C ALA A 220 -3.12 -3.24 -9.61
N TYR A 221 -2.62 -2.46 -8.67
CA TYR A 221 -1.79 -1.29 -8.89
C TYR A 221 -0.37 -1.69 -8.51
N VAL A 222 0.56 -1.62 -9.46
CA VAL A 222 1.94 -2.05 -9.31
C VAL A 222 2.84 -0.85 -9.55
N THR A 223 3.58 -0.43 -8.55
CA THR A 223 4.55 0.66 -8.69
C THR A 223 5.75 0.17 -9.51
N ALA A 224 6.29 1.01 -10.36
CA ALA A 224 7.44 0.73 -11.20
C ALA A 224 8.49 1.83 -10.95
N TRP A 225 9.45 1.52 -10.08
CA TRP A 225 10.46 2.43 -9.54
C TRP A 225 11.26 3.14 -10.63
N ASP A 226 11.73 2.37 -11.62
CA ASP A 226 12.58 2.90 -12.69
C ASP A 226 11.79 3.57 -13.82
N SER A 227 10.46 3.42 -13.83
CA SER A 227 9.55 3.98 -14.86
C SER A 227 8.78 5.21 -14.39
N ASP A 228 8.91 5.63 -13.12
CA ASP A 228 8.13 6.72 -12.50
C ASP A 228 6.61 6.60 -12.77
N ALA A 229 6.11 5.39 -12.71
CA ALA A 229 4.74 5.08 -13.10
C ALA A 229 4.13 3.95 -12.25
N VAL A 230 2.81 3.84 -12.31
CA VAL A 230 2.04 2.71 -11.80
C VAL A 230 1.44 1.94 -12.97
N SER A 231 1.71 0.64 -13.04
CA SER A 231 1.03 -0.28 -13.94
C SER A 231 -0.29 -0.73 -13.31
N VAL A 232 -1.41 -0.47 -13.97
CA VAL A 232 -2.72 -0.98 -13.56
C VAL A 232 -2.98 -2.29 -14.30
N VAL A 233 -3.01 -3.38 -13.55
CA VAL A 233 -3.20 -4.74 -14.11
C VAL A 233 -4.65 -5.16 -13.91
N GLY A 234 -5.32 -5.52 -14.99
CA GLY A 234 -6.63 -6.17 -14.96
C GLY A 234 -6.48 -7.64 -14.57
N LEU A 235 -6.88 -8.01 -13.36
CA LEU A 235 -6.64 -9.35 -12.81
C LEU A 235 -7.40 -10.48 -13.52
N PRO A 236 -8.64 -10.31 -13.99
CA PRO A 236 -9.34 -11.36 -14.75
C PRO A 236 -8.66 -11.72 -16.07
N VAL A 237 -7.93 -10.76 -16.66
CA VAL A 237 -7.27 -10.93 -17.98
C VAL A 237 -5.76 -11.05 -17.86
N ASN A 238 -5.18 -10.82 -16.67
CA ASN A 238 -3.75 -10.82 -16.40
C ASN A 238 -2.95 -9.97 -17.41
N ALA A 239 -3.36 -8.73 -17.57
CA ALA A 239 -2.73 -7.79 -18.50
C ALA A 239 -2.77 -6.35 -17.96
N VAL A 240 -1.76 -5.54 -18.30
CA VAL A 240 -1.76 -4.10 -18.04
C VAL A 240 -2.87 -3.45 -18.86
N VAL A 241 -3.78 -2.75 -18.18
CA VAL A 241 -4.93 -2.05 -18.78
C VAL A 241 -4.72 -0.54 -18.78
N ALA A 242 -3.82 -0.02 -17.97
CA ALA A 242 -3.39 1.38 -17.97
C ALA A 242 -2.00 1.52 -17.36
N THR A 243 -1.30 2.61 -17.70
CA THR A 243 -0.08 3.06 -17.04
C THR A 243 -0.31 4.50 -16.61
N VAL A 244 -0.07 4.79 -15.32
CA VAL A 244 -0.32 6.10 -14.72
C VAL A 244 1.02 6.71 -14.31
N PRO A 245 1.48 7.79 -14.95
CA PRO A 245 2.65 8.54 -14.48
C PRO A 245 2.38 9.11 -13.08
N VAL A 246 3.37 9.03 -12.18
CA VAL A 246 3.34 9.52 -10.80
C VAL A 246 4.57 10.37 -10.49
N GLY A 247 4.95 10.54 -9.24
CA GLY A 247 6.23 11.19 -8.89
C GLY A 247 7.41 10.24 -9.07
N ASP A 248 8.62 10.75 -8.76
CA ASP A 248 9.87 10.02 -8.99
C ASP A 248 10.03 8.85 -8.00
N SER A 249 10.47 7.71 -8.51
CA SER A 249 10.76 6.48 -7.75
C SER A 249 9.56 6.02 -6.90
N PRO A 250 8.42 5.67 -7.52
CA PRO A 250 7.25 5.17 -6.77
C PRO A 250 7.57 3.84 -6.09
N PHE A 251 7.22 3.74 -4.78
CA PHE A 251 7.61 2.61 -3.95
C PHE A 251 6.40 1.84 -3.42
N GLY A 252 5.81 2.24 -2.29
CA GLY A 252 4.65 1.60 -1.70
C GLY A 252 3.32 2.05 -2.33
N THR A 253 2.29 1.22 -2.20
CA THR A 253 0.94 1.57 -2.67
C THR A 253 -0.15 0.94 -1.81
N ALA A 254 -1.23 1.68 -1.56
CA ALA A 254 -2.43 1.20 -0.87
C ALA A 254 -3.69 1.72 -1.55
N ILE A 255 -4.78 0.95 -1.41
CA ILE A 255 -6.09 1.31 -2.00
C ILE A 255 -7.09 1.58 -0.88
N THR A 256 -7.90 2.63 -1.04
CA THR A 256 -8.98 2.94 -0.09
C THR A 256 -9.98 1.78 0.01
N PRO A 257 -10.62 1.56 1.18
CA PRO A 257 -11.57 0.46 1.39
C PRO A 257 -12.78 0.50 0.44
N ASP A 258 -13.16 1.67 -0.07
CA ASP A 258 -14.19 1.84 -1.09
C ASP A 258 -13.71 1.54 -2.52
N GLY A 259 -12.39 1.33 -2.70
CA GLY A 259 -11.76 1.08 -3.98
C GLY A 259 -11.66 2.32 -4.89
N ALA A 260 -12.01 3.51 -4.41
CA ALA A 260 -12.10 4.71 -5.24
C ALA A 260 -10.74 5.36 -5.53
N ARG A 261 -9.75 5.19 -4.64
CA ARG A 261 -8.44 5.82 -4.76
C ARG A 261 -7.30 4.84 -4.43
N ALA A 262 -6.17 4.99 -5.14
CA ALA A 262 -4.89 4.37 -4.79
C ALA A 262 -3.90 5.47 -4.39
N TYR A 263 -3.20 5.25 -3.29
CA TYR A 263 -2.16 6.11 -2.77
C TYR A 263 -0.81 5.48 -3.10
N VAL A 264 0.11 6.26 -3.64
CA VAL A 264 1.42 5.81 -4.10
C VAL A 264 2.48 6.71 -3.53
N THR A 265 3.40 6.17 -2.76
CA THR A 265 4.55 6.93 -2.25
C THR A 265 5.56 7.15 -3.37
N ASN A 266 6.06 8.36 -3.51
CA ASN A 266 7.09 8.73 -4.47
C ASN A 266 8.35 9.05 -3.67
N TYR A 267 9.23 8.07 -3.53
CA TYR A 267 10.38 8.08 -2.62
C TYR A 267 11.33 9.26 -2.87
N ALA A 268 11.64 9.54 -4.14
CA ALA A 268 12.57 10.61 -4.49
C ALA A 268 11.92 12.00 -4.63
N SER A 269 10.57 12.08 -4.55
CA SER A 269 9.83 13.34 -4.68
C SER A 269 9.23 13.84 -3.35
N ASP A 270 9.39 13.11 -2.23
CA ASP A 270 8.81 13.42 -0.91
C ASP A 270 7.29 13.66 -0.96
N THR A 271 6.61 12.89 -1.80
CA THR A 271 5.16 13.05 -2.04
C THR A 271 4.43 11.71 -2.07
N VAL A 272 3.11 11.79 -1.94
CA VAL A 272 2.17 10.72 -2.24
C VAL A 272 1.29 11.14 -3.41
N SER A 273 1.29 10.36 -4.49
CA SER A 273 0.33 10.52 -5.58
C SER A 273 -0.97 9.81 -5.26
N VAL A 274 -2.11 10.49 -5.41
CA VAL A 274 -3.45 9.93 -5.25
C VAL A 274 -4.04 9.68 -6.63
N ILE A 275 -4.26 8.41 -6.97
CA ILE A 275 -4.81 7.98 -8.25
C ILE A 275 -6.30 7.70 -8.09
N GLY A 276 -7.14 8.37 -8.90
CA GLY A 276 -8.54 8.00 -9.03
C GLY A 276 -8.71 6.71 -9.83
N THR A 277 -9.20 5.64 -9.20
CA THR A 277 -9.25 4.30 -9.82
C THR A 277 -10.24 4.22 -10.98
N ALA A 278 -11.29 5.05 -10.97
CA ALA A 278 -12.27 5.11 -12.06
C ALA A 278 -11.71 5.72 -13.36
N VAL A 279 -10.71 6.62 -13.23
CA VAL A 279 -10.13 7.34 -14.37
C VAL A 279 -8.69 6.92 -14.66
N ASN A 280 -8.04 6.16 -13.77
CA ASN A 280 -6.63 5.77 -13.84
C ASN A 280 -5.72 7.00 -14.11
N ALA A 281 -5.86 8.01 -13.28
CA ALA A 281 -5.07 9.25 -13.37
C ALA A 281 -4.82 9.82 -11.97
N VAL A 282 -3.70 10.52 -11.79
CA VAL A 282 -3.42 11.27 -10.56
C VAL A 282 -4.44 12.40 -10.43
N VAL A 283 -5.17 12.41 -9.31
CA VAL A 283 -6.20 13.41 -8.99
C VAL A 283 -5.73 14.39 -7.91
N ALA A 284 -4.72 14.00 -7.11
CA ALA A 284 -4.09 14.85 -6.10
C ALA A 284 -2.65 14.39 -5.86
N THR A 285 -1.84 15.27 -5.26
CA THR A 285 -0.50 14.98 -4.76
C THR A 285 -0.37 15.62 -3.38
N VAL A 286 0.10 14.84 -2.41
CA VAL A 286 0.28 15.27 -1.00
C VAL A 286 1.77 15.28 -0.69
N THR A 287 2.30 16.40 -0.22
CA THR A 287 3.69 16.46 0.30
C THR A 287 3.72 15.84 1.70
N VAL A 288 4.66 14.94 1.93
CA VAL A 288 4.87 14.21 3.19
C VAL A 288 6.29 14.44 3.73
N GLY A 289 6.80 13.57 4.57
CA GLY A 289 8.20 13.66 5.03
C GLY A 289 9.19 13.07 4.01
N ASP A 290 10.48 13.06 4.39
CA ASP A 290 11.60 12.73 3.51
C ASP A 290 11.60 11.23 3.15
N SER A 291 11.73 10.91 1.87
CA SER A 291 11.83 9.55 1.30
C SER A 291 10.67 8.63 1.72
N PRO A 292 9.42 8.95 1.36
CA PRO A 292 8.27 8.13 1.74
C PRO A 292 8.37 6.73 1.11
N SER A 293 8.35 5.69 1.96
CA SER A 293 8.50 4.29 1.53
C SER A 293 7.16 3.56 1.44
N ALA A 294 6.37 3.51 2.48
CA ALA A 294 5.10 2.78 2.48
C ALA A 294 3.90 3.66 2.83
N VAL A 295 2.72 3.17 2.52
CA VAL A 295 1.46 3.79 2.88
C VAL A 295 0.43 2.73 3.28
N ALA A 296 -0.26 2.93 4.41
CA ALA A 296 -1.40 2.11 4.81
C ALA A 296 -2.61 2.98 5.12
N ILE A 297 -3.79 2.51 4.73
CA ILE A 297 -5.05 3.23 4.89
C ILE A 297 -5.85 2.59 6.02
N THR A 298 -6.43 3.40 6.90
CA THR A 298 -7.30 2.91 7.97
C THR A 298 -8.54 2.21 7.40
N PRO A 299 -9.10 1.19 8.09
CA PRO A 299 -10.26 0.44 7.60
C PRO A 299 -11.52 1.29 7.38
N ASP A 300 -11.63 2.43 8.05
CA ASP A 300 -12.71 3.41 7.86
C ASP A 300 -12.48 4.34 6.65
N GLY A 301 -11.27 4.26 6.03
CA GLY A 301 -10.91 5.05 4.85
C GLY A 301 -10.67 6.52 5.13
N THR A 302 -10.54 6.94 6.40
CA THR A 302 -10.46 8.36 6.76
C THR A 302 -9.03 8.88 6.89
N ARG A 303 -8.04 7.98 7.05
CA ARG A 303 -6.63 8.36 7.21
C ARG A 303 -5.69 7.40 6.49
N ALA A 304 -4.54 7.93 6.04
CA ALA A 304 -3.40 7.16 5.62
C ALA A 304 -2.20 7.45 6.52
N TYR A 305 -1.41 6.42 6.80
CA TYR A 305 -0.14 6.49 7.50
C TYR A 305 0.95 6.23 6.47
N VAL A 306 1.90 7.15 6.36
CA VAL A 306 2.98 7.11 5.37
C VAL A 306 4.31 7.09 6.11
N THR A 307 5.10 6.04 5.93
CA THR A 307 6.46 5.96 6.48
C THR A 307 7.39 6.87 5.69
N ASN A 308 8.20 7.67 6.39
CA ASN A 308 9.22 8.55 5.82
C ASN A 308 10.58 7.99 6.23
N TYR A 309 11.22 7.25 5.32
CA TYR A 309 12.40 6.43 5.60
C TYR A 309 13.59 7.25 6.11
N ASP A 310 13.97 8.33 5.40
CA ASP A 310 15.05 9.23 5.82
C ASP A 310 14.60 10.24 6.89
N GLY A 311 13.28 10.39 7.07
CA GLY A 311 12.68 11.29 8.07
C GLY A 311 12.47 10.64 9.44
N ASP A 312 12.77 9.35 9.65
CA ASP A 312 12.56 8.59 10.89
C ASP A 312 11.16 8.83 11.51
N SER A 313 10.16 8.90 10.65
CA SER A 313 8.81 9.33 11.05
C SER A 313 7.70 8.70 10.21
N VAL A 314 6.46 8.87 10.68
CA VAL A 314 5.25 8.54 9.94
C VAL A 314 4.41 9.80 9.78
N SER A 315 4.07 10.16 8.55
CA SER A 315 3.09 11.21 8.24
C SER A 315 1.67 10.66 8.34
N VAL A 316 0.79 11.38 9.04
CA VAL A 316 -0.65 11.07 9.10
C VAL A 316 -1.37 11.97 8.12
N VAL A 317 -1.99 11.38 7.11
CA VAL A 317 -2.72 12.08 6.05
C VAL A 317 -4.21 11.91 6.28
N ALA A 318 -4.96 13.00 6.40
CA ALA A 318 -6.42 12.96 6.38
C ALA A 318 -6.90 12.71 4.94
N ILE A 319 -7.78 11.74 4.78
CA ILE A 319 -8.41 11.39 3.51
C ILE A 319 -9.78 12.05 3.47
N GLU A 320 -9.93 13.06 2.61
CA GLU A 320 -11.18 13.77 2.45
C GLU A 320 -12.14 12.98 1.52
N PRO A 321 -13.46 13.00 1.80
CA PRO A 321 -14.46 12.21 1.07
C PRO A 321 -14.59 12.59 -0.42
#